data_32c2c4dc9c7bf071f258d009a4173ea6
#
_entry.id   32c2c4dc9c7bf071f258d009a4173ea6
#
_cell.length_a   1.000
_cell.length_b   1.000
_cell.length_c   1.000
_cell.angle_alpha   90.00
_cell.angle_beta   90.00
_cell.angle_gamma   90.00
#
_symmetry.space_group_name_H-M   'P 1'
#
loop_
_entity.id
_entity.type
_entity.pdbx_description
1 polymer ?
#
loop_
_entity_poly.entity_id
_entity_poly.type
_entity_poly.pdbx_seq_one_letter_code
_entity_poly.pdbx_strand_id
1 'polypeptide(L)'
;CVGGLKVTNTTAEAFAEKSPVVVISGAPGMKEREKNPLLHHKVREFDTQKKVFEQLTIASTVLSDPQTAFQEIDRVLHAALRFKRPVYIELPRDLVSVRGIPHHKTPVIHERSDFRSLRAALAEAEQMINAARQPVILADVEVHRFGLQDQLLKLAPQTNIPVAALVLGNSVI
;
A
#
# COMPACT_ATOMS: atom_id res chain seq x y z
N CYS A 1 -9.41 14.54 -12.66
CA CYS A 1 -8.94 15.74 -13.35
C CYS A 1 -7.42 15.75 -13.47
N VAL A 2 -6.87 16.50 -14.43
CA VAL A 2 -5.42 16.52 -14.75
C VAL A 2 -4.52 16.87 -13.57
N GLY A 3 -5.01 17.62 -12.57
CA GLY A 3 -4.21 18.02 -11.40
C GLY A 3 -3.66 16.84 -10.60
N GLY A 4 -4.47 15.82 -10.36
CA GLY A 4 -4.04 14.61 -9.65
C GLY A 4 -3.00 13.79 -10.42
N LEU A 5 -3.01 13.87 -11.75
CA LEU A 5 -2.05 13.12 -12.58
C LEU A 5 -0.59 13.63 -12.45
N LYS A 6 -0.37 14.82 -11.88
CA LYS A 6 0.99 15.33 -11.64
C LYS A 6 1.81 14.49 -10.68
N VAL A 7 1.18 13.75 -9.78
CA VAL A 7 1.88 12.92 -8.78
C VAL A 7 2.01 11.45 -9.21
N THR A 8 1.69 11.11 -10.46
CA THR A 8 1.79 9.73 -10.95
C THR A 8 3.21 9.20 -10.93
N ASN A 9 4.20 10.03 -11.30
CA ASN A 9 5.60 9.63 -11.32
C ASN A 9 6.10 9.25 -9.91
N THR A 10 5.88 10.14 -8.94
CA THR A 10 6.26 9.88 -7.54
C THR A 10 5.46 8.75 -6.90
N THR A 11 4.21 8.53 -7.35
CA THR A 11 3.42 7.37 -6.91
C THR A 11 3.99 6.06 -7.46
N ALA A 12 4.43 6.07 -8.72
CA ALA A 12 5.08 4.90 -9.34
C ALA A 12 6.39 4.56 -8.62
N GLU A 13 7.20 5.58 -8.29
CA GLU A 13 8.41 5.43 -7.48
C GLU A 13 8.09 4.84 -6.10
N ALA A 14 7.10 5.41 -5.39
CA ALA A 14 6.66 4.89 -4.10
C ALA A 14 6.17 3.42 -4.19
N PHE A 15 5.56 3.03 -5.31
CA PHE A 15 5.19 1.64 -5.55
C PHE A 15 6.42 0.75 -5.70
N ALA A 16 7.41 1.16 -6.48
CA ALA A 16 8.64 0.41 -6.71
C ALA A 16 9.46 0.25 -5.40
N GLU A 17 9.58 1.32 -4.62
CA GLU A 17 10.35 1.38 -3.39
C GLU A 17 9.60 0.91 -2.12
N LYS A 18 8.39 0.35 -2.29
CA LYS A 18 7.57 -0.14 -1.17
C LYS A 18 7.34 0.92 -0.08
N SER A 19 6.99 2.12 -0.51
CA SER A 19 6.65 3.24 0.37
C SER A 19 5.14 3.36 0.52
N PRO A 20 4.58 3.26 1.74
CA PRO A 20 3.15 3.41 1.98
C PRO A 20 2.74 4.88 1.90
N VAL A 21 2.26 5.30 0.74
CA VAL A 21 1.80 6.66 0.46
C VAL A 21 0.29 6.64 0.22
N VAL A 22 -0.42 7.60 0.82
CA VAL A 22 -1.86 7.79 0.56
C VAL A 22 -2.04 8.98 -0.36
N VAL A 23 -2.45 8.74 -1.59
CA VAL A 23 -2.80 9.81 -2.55
C VAL A 23 -4.29 10.09 -2.44
N ILE A 24 -4.65 11.29 -2.00
CA ILE A 24 -6.04 11.75 -1.94
C ILE A 24 -6.23 12.83 -3.01
N SER A 25 -7.19 12.62 -3.89
CA SER A 25 -7.49 13.57 -4.97
C SER A 25 -8.95 13.94 -4.99
N GLY A 26 -9.22 15.24 -5.12
CA GLY A 26 -10.55 15.72 -5.45
C GLY A 26 -10.96 15.33 -6.88
N ALA A 27 -12.26 15.17 -7.10
CA ALA A 27 -12.83 14.82 -8.40
C ALA A 27 -14.14 15.57 -8.66
N PRO A 28 -14.57 15.66 -9.92
CA PRO A 28 -15.90 16.15 -10.27
C PRO A 28 -16.99 15.37 -9.54
N GLY A 29 -18.06 16.08 -9.16
CA GLY A 29 -19.17 15.50 -8.42
C GLY A 29 -19.83 14.33 -9.16
N MET A 30 -20.39 13.40 -8.41
CA MET A 30 -21.08 12.24 -8.99
C MET A 30 -22.25 12.66 -9.86
N LYS A 31 -23.07 13.62 -9.41
CA LYS A 31 -24.19 14.17 -10.19
C LYS A 31 -23.75 14.90 -11.46
N GLU A 32 -22.57 15.53 -11.44
CA GLU A 32 -22.02 16.17 -12.63
C GLU A 32 -21.64 15.17 -13.71
N ARG A 33 -21.17 13.98 -13.31
CA ARG A 33 -20.72 12.93 -14.23
C ARG A 33 -21.87 12.34 -15.06
N GLU A 34 -23.10 12.34 -14.54
CA GLU A 34 -24.28 11.72 -15.14
C GLU A 34 -24.55 12.24 -16.56
N LYS A 35 -24.36 13.53 -16.82
CA LYS A 35 -24.61 14.16 -18.10
C LYS A 35 -23.37 14.22 -19.01
N ASN A 36 -22.27 13.63 -18.57
CA ASN A 36 -20.98 13.62 -19.29
C ASN A 36 -20.55 14.97 -19.86
N PRO A 37 -20.62 16.09 -19.10
CA PRO A 37 -20.35 17.42 -19.63
C PRO A 37 -18.87 17.60 -19.97
N LEU A 38 -18.61 18.60 -20.81
CA LEU A 38 -17.25 19.11 -21.00
C LEU A 38 -16.87 19.94 -19.77
N LEU A 39 -16.01 19.39 -18.93
CA LEU A 39 -15.45 20.10 -17.79
C LEU A 39 -14.01 20.50 -18.04
N HIS A 40 -13.66 21.69 -17.54
CA HIS A 40 -12.28 22.15 -17.53
C HIS A 40 -11.36 21.13 -16.84
N HIS A 41 -10.24 20.82 -17.46
CA HIS A 41 -9.29 19.79 -17.01
C HIS A 41 -9.83 18.34 -17.00
N LYS A 42 -10.95 18.04 -17.62
CA LYS A 42 -11.36 16.67 -17.89
C LYS A 42 -10.41 16.04 -18.93
N VAL A 43 -9.85 14.88 -18.58
CA VAL A 43 -8.99 14.10 -19.47
C VAL A 43 -9.79 12.90 -19.95
N ARG A 44 -10.22 12.90 -21.20
CA ARG A 44 -11.06 11.85 -21.81
C ARG A 44 -12.33 11.57 -21.00
N GLU A 45 -12.27 10.59 -20.09
CA GLU A 45 -13.39 10.16 -19.27
C GLU A 45 -13.23 10.59 -17.80
N PHE A 46 -14.32 10.59 -17.03
CA PHE A 46 -14.28 10.96 -15.61
C PHE A 46 -13.50 9.97 -14.74
N ASP A 47 -13.36 8.73 -15.19
CA ASP A 47 -12.61 7.68 -14.50
C ASP A 47 -11.15 7.54 -14.98
N THR A 48 -10.71 8.35 -15.94
CA THR A 48 -9.35 8.28 -16.50
C THR A 48 -8.28 8.37 -15.39
N GLN A 49 -8.43 9.32 -14.47
CA GLN A 49 -7.48 9.49 -13.38
C GLN A 49 -7.45 8.24 -12.47
N LYS A 50 -8.61 7.74 -12.07
CA LYS A 50 -8.72 6.52 -11.26
C LYS A 50 -8.04 5.33 -11.95
N LYS A 51 -8.31 5.10 -13.23
CA LYS A 51 -7.70 4.02 -14.02
C LYS A 51 -6.18 4.11 -14.08
N VAL A 52 -5.62 5.31 -14.15
CA VAL A 52 -4.17 5.52 -14.09
C VAL A 52 -3.63 5.12 -12.72
N PHE A 53 -4.24 5.58 -11.63
CA PHE A 53 -3.79 5.24 -10.29
C PHE A 53 -4.02 3.77 -9.92
N GLU A 54 -4.98 3.09 -10.53
CA GLU A 54 -5.14 1.63 -10.39
C GLU A 54 -3.92 0.84 -10.86
N GLN A 55 -3.14 1.38 -11.79
CA GLN A 55 -1.89 0.76 -12.24
C GLN A 55 -0.70 1.06 -11.34
N LEU A 56 -0.80 2.09 -10.50
CA LEU A 56 0.31 2.63 -9.69
C LEU A 56 0.12 2.41 -8.18
N THR A 57 -1.00 1.80 -7.78
CA THR A 57 -1.36 1.63 -6.36
C THR A 57 -1.84 0.21 -6.07
N ILE A 58 -1.65 -0.23 -4.82
CA ILE A 58 -2.08 -1.58 -4.40
C ILE A 58 -3.60 -1.64 -4.15
N ALA A 59 -4.21 -0.52 -3.85
CA ALA A 59 -5.65 -0.36 -3.70
C ALA A 59 -6.07 1.05 -4.05
N SER A 60 -7.25 1.17 -4.66
CA SER A 60 -7.87 2.45 -5.00
C SER A 60 -9.36 2.45 -4.70
N THR A 61 -9.92 3.63 -4.47
CA THR A 61 -11.37 3.81 -4.30
C THR A 61 -11.84 5.18 -4.76
N VAL A 62 -13.11 5.29 -5.09
CA VAL A 62 -13.86 6.55 -5.23
C VAL A 62 -14.90 6.57 -4.11
N LEU A 63 -14.88 7.56 -3.26
CA LEU A 63 -15.86 7.72 -2.18
C LEU A 63 -17.19 8.22 -2.74
N SER A 64 -17.86 7.37 -3.51
CA SER A 64 -19.10 7.70 -4.22
C SER A 64 -20.38 7.43 -3.44
N ASP A 65 -20.29 6.62 -2.38
CA ASP A 65 -21.40 6.28 -1.50
C ASP A 65 -21.05 6.60 -0.04
N PRO A 66 -21.76 7.54 0.60
CA PRO A 66 -21.54 7.87 2.00
C PRO A 66 -21.73 6.71 2.98
N GLN A 67 -22.53 5.71 2.60
CA GLN A 67 -22.80 4.55 3.47
C GLN A 67 -21.60 3.61 3.57
N THR A 68 -20.82 3.48 2.51
CA THR A 68 -19.66 2.59 2.45
C THR A 68 -18.31 3.34 2.56
N ALA A 69 -18.34 4.68 2.59
CA ALA A 69 -17.15 5.50 2.50
C ALA A 69 -16.07 5.15 3.56
N PHE A 70 -16.48 4.97 4.82
CA PHE A 70 -15.51 4.64 5.88
C PHE A 70 -14.96 3.22 5.74
N GLN A 71 -15.76 2.26 5.28
CA GLN A 71 -15.29 0.89 5.02
C GLN A 71 -14.26 0.89 3.88
N GLU A 72 -14.49 1.67 2.82
CA GLU A 72 -13.58 1.81 1.71
C GLU A 72 -12.27 2.50 2.11
N ILE A 73 -12.34 3.52 2.97
CA ILE A 73 -11.16 4.15 3.55
C ILE A 73 -10.35 3.13 4.36
N ASP A 74 -11.00 2.38 5.25
CA ASP A 74 -10.32 1.35 6.05
C ASP A 74 -9.67 0.28 5.16
N ARG A 75 -10.38 -0.22 4.16
CA ARG A 75 -9.86 -1.21 3.20
C ARG A 75 -8.58 -0.71 2.51
N VAL A 76 -8.61 0.51 2.03
CA VAL A 76 -7.50 1.11 1.29
C VAL A 76 -6.31 1.39 2.22
N LEU A 77 -6.55 1.97 3.40
CA LEU A 77 -5.49 2.24 4.38
C LEU A 77 -4.88 0.94 4.92
N HIS A 78 -5.70 -0.08 5.15
CA HIS A 78 -5.20 -1.38 5.56
C HIS A 78 -4.28 -2.00 4.50
N ALA A 79 -4.64 -1.89 3.22
CA ALA A 79 -3.80 -2.35 2.13
C ALA A 79 -2.44 -1.62 2.10
N ALA A 80 -2.43 -0.29 2.31
CA ALA A 80 -1.20 0.49 2.38
C ALA A 80 -0.28 0.00 3.51
N LEU A 81 -0.84 -0.22 4.70
CA LEU A 81 -0.09 -0.68 5.87
C LEU A 81 0.42 -2.12 5.71
N ARG A 82 -0.41 -3.00 5.15
CA ARG A 82 -0.08 -4.41 4.95
C ARG A 82 1.01 -4.62 3.91
N PHE A 83 0.83 -4.02 2.73
CA PHE A 83 1.71 -4.28 1.60
C PHE A 83 2.85 -3.26 1.45
N LYS A 84 2.87 -2.22 2.29
CA LYS A 84 3.84 -1.12 2.21
C LYS A 84 3.91 -0.52 0.80
N ARG A 85 2.73 -0.24 0.21
CA ARG A 85 2.58 0.27 -1.16
C ARG A 85 1.66 1.49 -1.17
N PRO A 86 1.76 2.35 -2.17
CA PRO A 86 0.86 3.50 -2.30
C PRO A 86 -0.58 3.05 -2.57
N VAL A 87 -1.50 3.88 -2.13
CA VAL A 87 -2.93 3.73 -2.33
C VAL A 87 -3.56 5.03 -2.82
N TYR A 88 -4.74 4.95 -3.43
CA TYR A 88 -5.43 6.10 -3.99
C TYR A 88 -6.86 6.20 -3.50
N ILE A 89 -7.25 7.42 -3.07
CA ILE A 89 -8.62 7.76 -2.67
C ILE A 89 -9.08 8.96 -3.48
N GLU A 90 -10.19 8.81 -4.20
CA GLU A 90 -10.82 9.86 -4.95
C GLU A 90 -12.06 10.36 -4.23
N LEU A 91 -12.13 11.69 -3.96
CA LEU A 91 -13.22 12.33 -3.26
C LEU A 91 -14.02 13.23 -4.22
N PRO A 92 -15.25 12.84 -4.61
CA PRO A 92 -16.13 13.69 -5.41
C PRO A 92 -16.54 14.94 -4.65
N ARG A 93 -16.50 16.09 -5.32
CA ARG A 93 -16.71 17.41 -4.69
C ARG A 93 -18.09 17.60 -4.07
N ASP A 94 -19.12 16.97 -4.62
CA ASP A 94 -20.48 17.02 -4.12
C ASP A 94 -20.73 16.13 -2.89
N LEU A 95 -19.75 15.32 -2.50
CA LEU A 95 -19.82 14.43 -1.34
C LEU A 95 -18.95 14.89 -0.16
N VAL A 96 -18.17 15.96 -0.32
CA VAL A 96 -17.24 16.46 0.72
C VAL A 96 -17.96 16.80 2.03
N SER A 97 -19.16 17.39 1.96
CA SER A 97 -19.96 17.79 3.12
C SER A 97 -21.04 16.78 3.52
N VAL A 98 -21.13 15.66 2.80
CA VAL A 98 -22.11 14.63 3.14
C VAL A 98 -21.58 13.81 4.32
N ARG A 99 -22.43 13.66 5.35
CA ARG A 99 -22.08 12.85 6.52
C ARG A 99 -22.14 11.38 6.17
N GLY A 100 -21.06 10.64 6.47
CA GLY A 100 -21.05 9.18 6.42
C GLY A 100 -21.86 8.55 7.55
N ILE A 101 -21.78 7.23 7.70
CA ILE A 101 -22.47 6.52 8.78
C ILE A 101 -21.91 6.99 10.13
N PRO A 102 -22.77 7.57 11.01
CA PRO A 102 -22.34 7.85 12.38
C PRO A 102 -22.01 6.53 13.08
N HIS A 103 -20.98 6.54 13.91
CA HIS A 103 -20.53 5.38 14.68
C HIS A 103 -19.82 4.27 13.89
N HIS A 104 -19.25 4.57 12.71
CA HIS A 104 -18.34 3.63 12.07
C HIS A 104 -17.20 3.26 13.05
N LYS A 105 -16.94 1.98 13.17
CA LYS A 105 -15.79 1.47 13.92
C LYS A 105 -14.84 0.82 12.94
N THR A 106 -13.61 1.32 12.90
CA THR A 106 -12.53 0.70 12.13
C THR A 106 -12.32 -0.73 12.63
N PRO A 107 -12.43 -1.74 11.77
CA PRO A 107 -12.19 -3.12 12.18
C PRO A 107 -10.74 -3.31 12.62
N VAL A 108 -10.53 -3.94 13.75
CA VAL A 108 -9.19 -4.38 14.16
C VAL A 108 -8.88 -5.67 13.39
N ILE A 109 -8.10 -5.55 12.33
CA ILE A 109 -7.72 -6.69 11.52
C ILE A 109 -6.47 -7.33 12.11
N HIS A 110 -6.66 -8.46 12.78
CA HIS A 110 -5.56 -9.32 13.21
C HIS A 110 -5.24 -10.32 12.10
N GLU A 111 -4.21 -10.02 11.33
CA GLU A 111 -3.70 -11.00 10.36
C GLU A 111 -3.00 -12.13 11.10
N ARG A 112 -3.58 -13.31 11.05
CA ARG A 112 -2.97 -14.51 11.59
C ARG A 112 -2.56 -15.41 10.43
N SER A 113 -1.32 -15.85 10.44
CA SER A 113 -0.87 -16.90 9.53
C SER A 113 -1.59 -18.20 9.86
N ASP A 114 -1.92 -18.99 8.85
CA ASP A 114 -2.30 -20.38 9.08
C ASP A 114 -1.13 -21.11 9.74
N PHE A 115 -1.38 -21.69 10.90
CA PHE A 115 -0.33 -22.27 11.73
C PHE A 115 0.40 -23.44 11.03
N ARG A 116 -0.33 -24.25 10.26
CA ARG A 116 0.26 -25.40 9.55
C ARG A 116 1.15 -24.93 8.40
N SER A 117 0.66 -23.99 7.61
CA SER A 117 1.41 -23.39 6.51
C SER A 117 2.66 -22.65 6.99
N LEU A 118 2.54 -21.90 8.07
CA LEU A 118 3.67 -21.21 8.68
C LEU A 118 4.74 -22.20 9.16
N ARG A 119 4.33 -23.25 9.86
CA ARG A 119 5.26 -24.28 10.36
C ARG A 119 5.95 -25.02 9.22
N ALA A 120 5.22 -25.37 8.17
CA ALA A 120 5.80 -26.00 6.98
C ALA A 120 6.83 -25.10 6.28
N ALA A 121 6.48 -23.83 6.07
CA ALA A 121 7.39 -22.85 5.46
C ALA A 121 8.65 -22.62 6.30
N LEU A 122 8.53 -22.55 7.63
CA LEU A 122 9.67 -22.40 8.54
C LEU A 122 10.59 -23.63 8.48
N ALA A 123 10.04 -24.85 8.46
CA ALA A 123 10.83 -26.07 8.39
C ALA A 123 11.59 -26.17 7.05
N GLU A 124 10.96 -25.79 5.94
CA GLU A 124 11.60 -25.73 4.63
C GLU A 124 12.72 -24.69 4.59
N ALA A 125 12.46 -23.48 5.08
CA ALA A 125 13.45 -22.41 5.16
C ALA A 125 14.66 -22.83 6.02
N GLU A 126 14.42 -23.41 7.18
CA GLU A 126 15.48 -23.93 8.07
C GLU A 126 16.33 -24.98 7.36
N GLN A 127 15.71 -25.93 6.68
CA GLN A 127 16.42 -26.95 5.91
C GLN A 127 17.29 -26.33 4.80
N MET A 128 16.77 -25.38 4.06
CA MET A 128 17.51 -24.70 2.98
C MET A 128 18.70 -23.91 3.52
N ILE A 129 18.53 -23.19 4.61
CA ILE A 129 19.59 -22.39 5.24
C ILE A 129 20.69 -23.32 5.77
N ASN A 130 20.33 -24.39 6.47
CA ASN A 130 21.29 -25.34 7.06
C ASN A 130 22.03 -26.16 6.00
N ALA A 131 21.44 -26.38 4.83
CA ALA A 131 22.09 -27.07 3.71
C ALA A 131 22.99 -26.16 2.87
N ALA A 132 22.88 -24.83 3.03
CA ALA A 132 23.65 -23.88 2.25
C ALA A 132 25.14 -23.90 2.63
N ARG A 133 26.02 -23.92 1.65
CA ARG A 133 27.49 -23.88 1.87
C ARG A 133 28.01 -22.49 2.17
N GLN A 134 27.40 -21.48 1.57
CA GLN A 134 27.81 -20.08 1.70
C GLN A 134 26.56 -19.19 1.76
N PRO A 135 25.80 -19.25 2.86
CA PRO A 135 24.62 -18.43 3.01
C PRO A 135 25.02 -16.97 3.21
N VAL A 136 24.20 -16.05 2.69
CA VAL A 136 24.33 -14.61 2.92
C VAL A 136 22.93 -14.02 3.12
N ILE A 137 22.79 -13.08 4.02
CA ILE A 137 21.56 -12.30 4.21
C ILE A 137 21.69 -11.01 3.42
N LEU A 138 20.79 -10.79 2.46
CA LEU A 138 20.66 -9.52 1.76
C LEU A 138 19.52 -8.72 2.43
N ALA A 139 19.90 -7.71 3.22
CA ALA A 139 18.97 -6.86 3.91
C ALA A 139 18.63 -5.61 3.07
N ASP A 140 17.35 -5.35 2.87
CA ASP A 140 16.89 -4.18 2.12
C ASP A 140 15.81 -3.42 2.89
N VAL A 141 15.29 -2.36 2.29
CA VAL A 141 14.33 -1.41 2.87
C VAL A 141 13.11 -2.09 3.52
N GLU A 142 12.72 -3.28 3.08
CA GLU A 142 11.59 -4.02 3.65
C GLU A 142 11.81 -4.40 5.12
N VAL A 143 13.05 -4.70 5.52
CA VAL A 143 13.38 -4.94 6.93
C VAL A 143 12.99 -3.73 7.78
N HIS A 144 13.30 -2.52 7.30
CA HIS A 144 12.90 -1.27 7.94
C HIS A 144 11.39 -1.04 7.86
N ARG A 145 10.77 -1.21 6.66
CA ARG A 145 9.34 -0.99 6.45
C ARG A 145 8.45 -1.87 7.34
N PHE A 146 8.91 -3.08 7.66
CA PHE A 146 8.20 -4.02 8.52
C PHE A 146 8.67 -4.02 9.98
N GLY A 147 9.63 -3.17 10.34
CA GLY A 147 10.14 -3.06 11.70
C GLY A 147 10.87 -4.30 12.19
N LEU A 148 11.65 -4.94 11.31
CA LEU A 148 12.34 -6.22 11.58
C LEU A 148 13.84 -6.07 11.88
N GLN A 149 14.33 -4.84 12.13
CA GLN A 149 15.75 -4.58 12.40
C GLN A 149 16.26 -5.36 13.60
N ASP A 150 15.51 -5.32 14.71
CA ASP A 150 15.90 -6.03 15.94
C ASP A 150 15.99 -7.55 15.75
N GLN A 151 15.10 -8.11 14.91
CA GLN A 151 15.12 -9.52 14.58
C GLN A 151 16.35 -9.88 13.74
N LEU A 152 16.70 -9.03 12.78
CA LEU A 152 17.90 -9.21 11.96
C LEU A 152 19.17 -9.11 12.80
N LEU A 153 19.26 -8.12 13.69
CA LEU A 153 20.38 -7.91 14.59
C LEU A 153 20.56 -9.05 15.59
N LYS A 154 19.50 -9.79 15.92
CA LYS A 154 19.58 -11.00 16.74
C LYS A 154 19.97 -12.23 15.91
N LEU A 155 19.43 -12.36 14.70
CA LEU A 155 19.65 -13.53 13.83
C LEU A 155 21.10 -13.61 13.34
N ALA A 156 21.67 -12.51 12.89
CA ALA A 156 22.99 -12.48 12.27
C ALA A 156 24.11 -13.04 13.17
N PRO A 157 24.28 -12.58 14.43
CA PRO A 157 25.30 -13.13 15.32
C PRO A 157 25.02 -14.57 15.79
N GLN A 158 23.74 -14.98 15.84
CA GLN A 158 23.40 -16.35 16.25
C GLN A 158 23.74 -17.38 15.15
N THR A 159 23.65 -16.97 13.90
CA THR A 159 23.87 -17.85 12.75
C THR A 159 25.26 -17.73 12.16
N ASN A 160 26.02 -16.68 12.48
CA ASN A 160 27.27 -16.27 11.82
C ASN A 160 27.14 -16.14 10.30
N ILE A 161 25.92 -15.87 9.80
CA ILE A 161 25.69 -15.61 8.39
C ILE A 161 26.01 -14.15 8.10
N PRO A 162 26.89 -13.85 7.13
CA PRO A 162 27.20 -12.47 6.78
C PRO A 162 25.97 -11.72 6.26
N VAL A 163 25.85 -10.46 6.64
CA VAL A 163 24.76 -9.58 6.22
C VAL A 163 25.32 -8.51 5.29
N ALA A 164 24.66 -8.32 4.14
CA ALA A 164 24.95 -7.22 3.21
C ALA A 164 23.69 -6.36 3.07
N ALA A 165 23.84 -5.05 3.17
CA ALA A 165 22.77 -4.10 2.90
C ALA A 165 22.72 -3.76 1.40
N LEU A 166 21.50 -3.72 0.83
CA LEU A 166 21.29 -3.18 -0.50
C LEU A 166 21.18 -1.65 -0.46
N VAL A 167 21.13 -1.01 -1.63
CA VAL A 167 21.21 0.46 -1.75
C VAL A 167 20.12 1.18 -0.93
N LEU A 168 18.90 0.68 -0.95
CA LEU A 168 17.77 1.23 -0.16
C LEU A 168 17.78 0.76 1.30
N GLY A 169 18.61 -0.21 1.63
CA GLY A 169 18.74 -0.80 2.96
C GLY A 169 19.84 -0.22 3.84
N ASN A 170 20.49 0.87 3.46
CA ASN A 170 21.61 1.47 4.22
C ASN A 170 21.28 1.85 5.67
N SER A 171 20.00 1.98 6.02
CA SER A 171 19.53 2.28 7.39
C SER A 171 19.05 1.04 8.16
N VAL A 172 19.25 -0.14 7.62
CA VAL A 172 18.71 -1.40 8.18
C VAL A 172 19.62 -2.01 9.24
N ILE A 173 20.92 -1.73 9.12
CA ILE A 173 21.98 -2.22 10.01
C ILE A 173 22.69 -1.04 10.63
#